data_ad12bd75b4e193357426ee35ad436e17
#
_entry.id   ad12bd75b4e193357426ee35ad436e17
#
_cell.length_a   1.000
_cell.length_b   1.000
_cell.length_c   1.000
_cell.angle_alpha   90.00
_cell.angle_beta   90.00
_cell.angle_gamma   90.00
#
_symmetry.space_group_name_H-M   'P 1'
#
loop_
_entity.id
_entity.type
_entity.pdbx_description
1 polymer ?
#
loop_
_entity_poly.entity_id
_entity_poly.type
_entity_poly.pdbx_seq_one_letter_code
_entity_poly.pdbx_strand_id
1 'polypeptide(L)'
;MTKTIERAHYQVTFAVLVTGVSAYALLQSLVIPALSTIGHDLHTTQITWVVTAYLLSASVFTPIMGRVGDMIGKERVLVATLVALSAGSLIAGLAHSLGVLILGRAVQGIGGGTLPLSFGIIRDEFPRAKVPTAIGTIAAMTAVGGGLGTIIAGPIVSSLGYHWLFFLPMIVTIFAAVATYFFVPESPVRTPGRVSWVSALLLSGWLVTLLVAVSEASSWGWGSARIIGLFALTVVVFVLWILSESRASEPLIDLAMMRVPAVWTNNLVGFLFGVGMYSAMAFLPAFLQTPASYGYGFGASIIRSGLFLLPMTVMMFFFGLLSGRIAARIGSKNAVIIGSIMSALGYIVLAVAHSHPWQIYAVSALLGVGLGIAFSAMSNLIVQAVPPAQTGVASGMNANIRTIGGAVGAAIMGSIVTSQLLPTTDGHQPSYPAESGYTHGFLFLAVVTIVAVIAAILIPTATEDDMSEHHLHAELAIVPGGTLVED
;
A
#
# COMPACT_ATOMS: atom_id res chain seq x y z
N MET A 1 -8.52 -33.64 14.66
CA MET A 1 -7.53 -34.18 13.69
C MET A 1 -6.42 -33.15 13.56
N THR A 2 -5.36 -33.30 14.31
CA THR A 2 -4.15 -32.48 14.25
C THR A 2 -3.39 -32.87 12.98
N LYS A 3 -3.42 -32.02 11.97
CA LYS A 3 -2.58 -32.14 10.77
C LYS A 3 -1.11 -31.98 11.20
N THR A 4 -0.42 -33.09 11.43
CA THR A 4 1.05 -33.14 11.38
C THR A 4 1.43 -33.05 9.90
N ILE A 5 1.39 -31.84 9.35
CA ILE A 5 2.03 -31.57 8.07
C ILE A 5 3.53 -31.49 8.40
N GLU A 6 4.32 -32.41 7.87
CA GLU A 6 5.76 -32.21 7.76
C GLU A 6 5.97 -30.77 7.28
N ARG A 7 6.80 -29.98 8.00
CA ARG A 7 7.04 -28.55 7.69
C ARG A 7 7.33 -28.42 6.20
N ALA A 8 6.37 -27.89 5.45
CA ALA A 8 6.57 -27.62 4.03
C ALA A 8 7.83 -26.77 3.91
N HIS A 9 8.70 -27.11 2.98
CA HIS A 9 9.96 -26.40 2.82
C HIS A 9 9.64 -24.89 2.65
N TYR A 10 10.23 -24.01 3.44
CA TYR A 10 9.96 -22.55 3.45
C TYR A 10 9.89 -21.92 2.04
N GLN A 11 10.53 -22.55 1.03
CA GLN A 11 10.47 -22.12 -0.37
C GLN A 11 9.08 -22.29 -0.99
N VAL A 12 8.34 -23.36 -0.62
CA VAL A 12 6.97 -23.57 -1.10
C VAL A 12 6.04 -22.54 -0.46
N THR A 13 6.17 -22.35 0.87
CA THR A 13 5.46 -21.27 1.57
C THR A 13 5.72 -19.92 0.90
N PHE A 14 6.98 -19.62 0.56
CA PHE A 14 7.35 -18.38 -0.10
C PHE A 14 6.68 -18.21 -1.46
N ALA A 15 6.69 -19.23 -2.31
CA ALA A 15 6.05 -19.19 -3.63
C ALA A 15 4.53 -18.93 -3.53
N VAL A 16 3.88 -19.56 -2.54
CA VAL A 16 2.44 -19.35 -2.28
C VAL A 16 2.16 -17.92 -1.83
N LEU A 17 2.95 -17.38 -0.88
CA LEU A 17 2.81 -16.01 -0.41
C LEU A 17 3.05 -14.98 -1.53
N VAL A 18 4.09 -15.19 -2.36
CA VAL A 18 4.36 -14.35 -3.54
C VAL A 18 3.17 -14.34 -4.49
N THR A 19 2.57 -15.51 -4.76
CA THR A 19 1.40 -15.63 -5.65
C THR A 19 0.20 -14.86 -5.08
N GLY A 20 -0.12 -15.03 -3.79
CA GLY A 20 -1.23 -14.34 -3.12
C GLY A 20 -1.05 -12.82 -3.12
N VAL A 21 0.13 -12.34 -2.77
CA VAL A 21 0.43 -10.89 -2.73
C VAL A 21 0.45 -10.29 -4.13
N SER A 22 0.98 -11.00 -5.12
CA SER A 22 0.98 -10.53 -6.51
C SER A 22 -0.44 -10.42 -7.07
N ALA A 23 -1.31 -11.39 -6.79
CA ALA A 23 -2.71 -11.33 -7.18
C ALA A 23 -3.47 -10.18 -6.51
N TYR A 24 -3.22 -9.95 -5.21
CA TYR A 24 -3.76 -8.79 -4.48
C TYR A 24 -3.33 -7.47 -5.12
N ALA A 25 -2.04 -7.31 -5.42
CA ALA A 25 -1.49 -6.10 -6.01
C ALA A 25 -1.99 -5.86 -7.45
N LEU A 26 -2.14 -6.90 -8.25
CA LEU A 26 -2.74 -6.83 -9.59
C LEU A 26 -4.19 -6.34 -9.51
N LEU A 27 -5.01 -6.91 -8.63
CA LEU A 27 -6.40 -6.48 -8.44
C LEU A 27 -6.53 -5.00 -8.07
N GLN A 28 -5.60 -4.48 -7.32
CA GLN A 28 -5.60 -3.07 -6.94
C GLN A 28 -5.38 -2.15 -8.15
N SER A 29 -4.51 -2.52 -9.06
CA SER A 29 -4.03 -1.65 -10.14
C SER A 29 -4.76 -1.81 -11.48
N LEU A 30 -5.31 -3.00 -11.77
CA LEU A 30 -5.98 -3.31 -13.04
C LEU A 30 -7.19 -2.41 -13.32
N VAL A 31 -7.91 -1.97 -12.29
CA VAL A 31 -9.18 -1.24 -12.43
C VAL A 31 -8.97 0.23 -12.80
N ILE A 32 -7.87 0.85 -12.31
CA ILE A 32 -7.65 2.30 -12.45
C ILE A 32 -7.64 2.75 -13.93
N PRO A 33 -6.89 2.11 -14.85
CA PRO A 33 -6.88 2.50 -16.26
C PRO A 33 -8.21 2.28 -16.99
N ALA A 34 -9.05 1.39 -16.48
CA ALA A 34 -10.32 1.02 -17.09
C ALA A 34 -11.52 1.81 -16.55
N LEU A 35 -11.33 2.73 -15.60
CA LEU A 35 -12.44 3.45 -14.95
C LEU A 35 -13.34 4.17 -15.95
N SER A 36 -12.78 4.83 -16.96
CA SER A 36 -13.57 5.52 -17.99
C SER A 36 -14.43 4.55 -18.80
N THR A 37 -13.90 3.40 -19.19
CA THR A 37 -14.61 2.35 -19.92
C THR A 37 -15.75 1.78 -19.05
N ILE A 38 -15.47 1.46 -17.80
CA ILE A 38 -16.47 0.95 -16.84
C ILE A 38 -17.55 2.00 -16.58
N GLY A 39 -17.16 3.28 -16.44
CA GLY A 39 -18.13 4.38 -16.25
C GLY A 39 -19.06 4.56 -17.42
N HIS A 40 -18.55 4.44 -18.65
CA HIS A 40 -19.35 4.48 -19.87
C HIS A 40 -20.33 3.31 -19.96
N ASP A 41 -19.88 2.09 -19.67
CA ASP A 41 -20.68 0.87 -19.72
C ASP A 41 -21.80 0.86 -18.66
N LEU A 42 -21.50 1.34 -17.45
CA LEU A 42 -22.47 1.45 -16.36
C LEU A 42 -23.27 2.76 -16.38
N HIS A 43 -23.12 3.60 -17.41
CA HIS A 43 -23.80 4.89 -17.57
C HIS A 43 -23.71 5.78 -16.31
N THR A 44 -22.53 5.90 -15.71
CA THR A 44 -22.33 6.64 -14.46
C THR A 44 -21.15 7.61 -14.52
N THR A 45 -21.33 8.77 -13.90
CA THR A 45 -20.25 9.75 -13.67
C THR A 45 -19.53 9.55 -12.31
N GLN A 46 -20.08 8.71 -11.42
CA GLN A 46 -19.57 8.49 -10.07
C GLN A 46 -18.62 7.29 -9.98
N ILE A 47 -17.93 6.97 -11.07
CA ILE A 47 -17.09 5.76 -11.17
C ILE A 47 -15.91 5.75 -10.21
N THR A 48 -15.44 6.90 -9.72
CA THR A 48 -14.38 7.03 -8.73
C THR A 48 -14.67 6.27 -7.44
N TRP A 49 -15.95 6.10 -7.08
CA TRP A 49 -16.35 5.31 -5.91
C TRP A 49 -15.93 3.84 -5.98
N VAL A 50 -15.67 3.30 -7.16
CA VAL A 50 -15.14 1.94 -7.34
C VAL A 50 -13.74 1.81 -6.74
N VAL A 51 -12.91 2.83 -6.86
CA VAL A 51 -11.57 2.88 -6.24
C VAL A 51 -11.67 3.25 -4.77
N THR A 52 -12.47 4.28 -4.45
CA THR A 52 -12.63 4.78 -3.09
C THR A 52 -13.17 3.70 -2.15
N ALA A 53 -14.19 2.94 -2.54
CA ALA A 53 -14.76 1.87 -1.71
C ALA A 53 -13.73 0.77 -1.39
N TYR A 54 -12.90 0.40 -2.38
CA TYR A 54 -11.81 -0.53 -2.16
C TYR A 54 -10.77 0.01 -1.16
N LEU A 55 -10.32 1.25 -1.36
CA LEU A 55 -9.31 1.87 -0.49
C LEU A 55 -9.82 2.07 0.93
N LEU A 56 -11.07 2.49 1.09
CA LEU A 56 -11.73 2.62 2.40
C LEU A 56 -11.78 1.27 3.11
N SER A 57 -12.29 0.25 2.44
CA SER A 57 -12.38 -1.09 3.01
C SER A 57 -11.00 -1.67 3.33
N ALA A 58 -10.04 -1.54 2.41
CA ALA A 58 -8.66 -2.01 2.64
C ALA A 58 -8.02 -1.30 3.83
N SER A 59 -8.19 0.02 3.97
CA SER A 59 -7.66 0.78 5.10
C SER A 59 -8.23 0.33 6.44
N VAL A 60 -9.51 -0.04 6.46
CA VAL A 60 -10.18 -0.56 7.67
C VAL A 60 -9.70 -1.97 8.01
N PHE A 61 -9.73 -2.86 7.01
CA PHE A 61 -9.49 -4.28 7.27
C PHE A 61 -8.01 -4.66 7.37
N THR A 62 -7.09 -3.89 6.78
CA THR A 62 -5.65 -4.20 6.83
C THR A 62 -5.12 -4.35 8.26
N PRO A 63 -5.27 -3.38 9.18
CA PRO A 63 -4.80 -3.53 10.56
C PRO A 63 -5.63 -4.55 11.36
N ILE A 64 -6.94 -4.64 11.10
CA ILE A 64 -7.82 -5.59 11.79
C ILE A 64 -7.41 -7.03 11.43
N MET A 65 -7.20 -7.34 10.14
CA MET A 65 -6.78 -8.68 9.72
C MET A 65 -5.38 -9.01 10.22
N GLY A 66 -4.47 -8.04 10.30
CA GLY A 66 -3.18 -8.21 10.94
C GLY A 66 -3.32 -8.66 12.40
N ARG A 67 -4.13 -7.94 13.20
CA ARG A 67 -4.39 -8.27 14.62
C ARG A 67 -5.10 -9.62 14.78
N VAL A 68 -6.14 -9.86 13.98
CA VAL A 68 -6.86 -11.15 14.00
C VAL A 68 -5.92 -12.30 13.67
N GLY A 69 -5.00 -12.11 12.71
CA GLY A 69 -3.98 -13.09 12.37
C GLY A 69 -3.01 -13.38 13.51
N ASP A 70 -2.59 -12.36 14.22
CA ASP A 70 -1.73 -12.51 15.40
C ASP A 70 -2.44 -13.24 16.55
N MET A 71 -3.79 -13.19 16.62
CA MET A 71 -4.59 -13.84 17.67
C MET A 71 -4.97 -15.28 17.35
N ILE A 72 -5.59 -15.54 16.20
CA ILE A 72 -6.20 -16.83 15.87
C ILE A 72 -5.37 -17.68 14.93
N GLY A 73 -4.33 -17.11 14.35
CA GLY A 73 -3.40 -17.77 13.43
C GLY A 73 -3.32 -17.09 12.07
N LYS A 74 -2.10 -16.88 11.60
CA LYS A 74 -1.82 -16.09 10.40
C LYS A 74 -2.22 -16.83 9.11
N GLU A 75 -2.01 -18.14 9.05
CA GLU A 75 -2.42 -18.96 7.90
C GLU A 75 -3.94 -18.91 7.70
N ARG A 76 -4.72 -19.17 8.77
CA ARG A 76 -6.19 -19.19 8.69
C ARG A 76 -6.77 -17.87 8.25
N VAL A 77 -6.22 -16.77 8.77
CA VAL A 77 -6.68 -15.43 8.41
C VAL A 77 -6.24 -15.06 7.00
N LEU A 78 -5.07 -15.50 6.55
CA LEU A 78 -4.62 -15.33 5.17
C LEU A 78 -5.55 -16.06 4.19
N VAL A 79 -5.94 -17.30 4.47
CA VAL A 79 -6.93 -18.03 3.67
C VAL A 79 -8.26 -17.26 3.63
N ALA A 80 -8.75 -16.79 4.79
CA ALA A 80 -10.00 -16.02 4.84
C ALA A 80 -9.92 -14.72 4.04
N THR A 81 -8.80 -13.99 4.09
CA THR A 81 -8.61 -12.77 3.30
C THR A 81 -8.56 -13.04 1.79
N LEU A 82 -7.89 -14.11 1.36
CA LEU A 82 -7.84 -14.54 -0.05
C LEU A 82 -9.20 -15.02 -0.56
N VAL A 83 -9.99 -15.71 0.27
CA VAL A 83 -11.36 -16.09 -0.06
C VAL A 83 -12.27 -14.87 -0.17
N ALA A 84 -12.16 -13.90 0.74
CA ALA A 84 -12.92 -12.65 0.67
C ALA A 84 -12.54 -11.85 -0.59
N LEU A 85 -11.25 -11.79 -0.93
CA LEU A 85 -10.75 -11.16 -2.15
C LEU A 85 -11.34 -11.82 -3.41
N SER A 86 -11.41 -13.15 -3.43
CA SER A 86 -12.00 -13.93 -4.53
C SER A 86 -13.51 -13.71 -4.63
N ALA A 87 -14.22 -13.73 -3.49
CA ALA A 87 -15.67 -13.50 -3.45
C ALA A 87 -16.02 -12.07 -3.92
N GLY A 88 -15.27 -11.06 -3.45
CA GLY A 88 -15.43 -9.69 -3.91
C GLY A 88 -15.13 -9.54 -5.40
N SER A 89 -14.16 -10.27 -5.92
CA SER A 89 -13.83 -10.30 -7.35
C SER A 89 -14.95 -10.94 -8.18
N LEU A 90 -15.56 -12.00 -7.67
CA LEU A 90 -16.74 -12.61 -8.31
C LEU A 90 -17.91 -11.63 -8.38
N ILE A 91 -18.24 -10.97 -7.25
CA ILE A 91 -19.30 -9.96 -7.19
C ILE A 91 -19.01 -8.82 -8.17
N ALA A 92 -17.79 -8.29 -8.18
CA ALA A 92 -17.37 -7.21 -9.06
C ALA A 92 -17.36 -7.64 -10.55
N GLY A 93 -16.92 -8.86 -10.85
CA GLY A 93 -16.91 -9.41 -12.19
C GLY A 93 -18.30 -9.70 -12.75
N LEU A 94 -19.30 -9.92 -11.91
CA LEU A 94 -20.69 -10.11 -12.29
C LEU A 94 -21.52 -8.82 -12.17
N ALA A 95 -20.91 -7.69 -11.84
CA ALA A 95 -21.62 -6.44 -11.61
C ALA A 95 -22.16 -5.82 -12.91
N HIS A 96 -23.46 -5.53 -12.94
CA HIS A 96 -24.16 -4.82 -14.00
C HIS A 96 -24.68 -3.45 -13.52
N SER A 97 -24.29 -3.04 -12.31
CA SER A 97 -24.61 -1.73 -11.75
C SER A 97 -23.48 -1.24 -10.86
N LEU A 98 -23.38 0.10 -10.74
CA LEU A 98 -22.36 0.73 -9.91
C LEU A 98 -22.44 0.26 -8.44
N GLY A 99 -23.64 0.10 -7.87
CA GLY A 99 -23.83 -0.33 -6.49
C GLY A 99 -23.27 -1.75 -6.23
N VAL A 100 -23.53 -2.71 -7.13
CA VAL A 100 -22.99 -4.08 -7.03
C VAL A 100 -21.47 -4.07 -7.21
N LEU A 101 -20.94 -3.26 -8.11
CA LEU A 101 -19.50 -3.12 -8.31
C LEU A 101 -18.83 -2.54 -7.06
N ILE A 102 -19.39 -1.49 -6.44
CA ILE A 102 -18.94 -0.91 -5.18
C ILE A 102 -18.95 -1.94 -4.06
N LEU A 103 -20.02 -2.74 -3.94
CA LEU A 103 -20.09 -3.82 -2.95
C LEU A 103 -18.97 -4.84 -3.16
N GLY A 104 -18.76 -5.30 -4.39
CA GLY A 104 -17.65 -6.21 -4.73
C GLY A 104 -16.30 -5.62 -4.35
N ARG A 105 -16.05 -4.34 -4.63
CA ARG A 105 -14.84 -3.61 -4.26
C ARG A 105 -14.65 -3.48 -2.74
N ALA A 106 -15.74 -3.23 -2.01
CA ALA A 106 -15.69 -3.20 -0.54
C ALA A 106 -15.34 -4.57 0.05
N VAL A 107 -15.88 -5.66 -0.49
CA VAL A 107 -15.53 -7.03 -0.08
C VAL A 107 -14.08 -7.36 -0.45
N GLN A 108 -13.60 -6.95 -1.63
CA GLN A 108 -12.18 -7.11 -2.01
C GLN A 108 -11.23 -6.40 -1.06
N GLY A 109 -11.62 -5.27 -0.46
CA GLY A 109 -10.80 -4.53 0.50
C GLY A 109 -10.42 -5.33 1.75
N ILE A 110 -11.18 -6.37 2.13
CA ILE A 110 -10.81 -7.31 3.20
C ILE A 110 -9.47 -7.99 2.88
N GLY A 111 -9.17 -8.17 1.59
CA GLY A 111 -7.89 -8.68 1.10
C GLY A 111 -6.67 -7.83 1.46
N GLY A 112 -6.86 -6.59 1.96
CA GLY A 112 -5.77 -5.73 2.45
C GLY A 112 -4.89 -6.37 3.52
N GLY A 113 -5.42 -7.32 4.27
CA GLY A 113 -4.67 -8.11 5.25
C GLY A 113 -3.62 -9.07 4.64
N THR A 114 -3.67 -9.35 3.34
CA THR A 114 -2.76 -10.31 2.68
C THR A 114 -1.29 -9.95 2.88
N LEU A 115 -0.93 -8.67 2.75
CA LEU A 115 0.46 -8.21 2.88
C LEU A 115 1.01 -8.33 4.32
N PRO A 116 0.36 -7.76 5.36
CA PRO A 116 0.85 -7.84 6.73
C PRO A 116 0.88 -9.29 7.26
N LEU A 117 -0.09 -10.11 6.90
CA LEU A 117 -0.11 -11.52 7.26
C LEU A 117 1.06 -12.29 6.61
N SER A 118 1.38 -11.99 5.34
CA SER A 118 2.52 -12.60 4.66
C SER A 118 3.85 -12.23 5.33
N PHE A 119 4.02 -10.98 5.78
CA PHE A 119 5.22 -10.56 6.54
C PHE A 119 5.31 -11.30 7.89
N GLY A 120 4.19 -11.45 8.59
CA GLY A 120 4.13 -12.21 9.83
C GLY A 120 4.53 -13.68 9.64
N ILE A 121 3.99 -14.37 8.62
CA ILE A 121 4.33 -15.76 8.30
C ILE A 121 5.81 -15.89 7.94
N ILE A 122 6.36 -14.99 7.11
CA ILE A 122 7.79 -15.01 6.77
C ILE A 122 8.64 -14.89 8.02
N ARG A 123 8.30 -13.96 8.93
CA ARG A 123 9.05 -13.76 10.16
C ARG A 123 9.06 -14.99 11.07
N ASP A 124 7.92 -15.69 11.14
CA ASP A 124 7.74 -16.83 12.04
C ASP A 124 8.33 -18.14 11.50
N GLU A 125 8.32 -18.33 10.17
CA GLU A 125 8.61 -19.63 9.54
C GLU A 125 9.97 -19.67 8.81
N PHE A 126 10.59 -18.51 8.53
CA PHE A 126 11.81 -18.48 7.72
C PHE A 126 13.06 -18.43 8.57
N PRO A 127 14.19 -19.00 8.09
CA PRO A 127 15.47 -18.79 8.72
C PRO A 127 15.79 -17.29 8.87
N ARG A 128 16.22 -16.84 10.05
CA ARG A 128 16.45 -15.40 10.37
C ARG A 128 17.26 -14.67 9.31
N ALA A 129 18.31 -15.28 8.78
CA ALA A 129 19.15 -14.70 7.73
C ALA A 129 18.41 -14.45 6.40
N LYS A 130 17.27 -15.12 6.14
CA LYS A 130 16.50 -15.01 4.91
C LYS A 130 15.28 -14.08 5.03
N VAL A 131 14.86 -13.75 6.24
CA VAL A 131 13.68 -12.90 6.50
C VAL A 131 13.78 -11.56 5.78
N PRO A 132 14.89 -10.78 5.85
CA PRO A 132 14.97 -9.48 5.18
C PRO A 132 14.80 -9.57 3.66
N THR A 133 15.41 -10.58 3.05
CA THR A 133 15.29 -10.80 1.60
C THR A 133 13.89 -11.23 1.20
N ALA A 134 13.24 -12.08 1.99
CA ALA A 134 11.88 -12.55 1.72
C ALA A 134 10.86 -11.41 1.85
N ILE A 135 10.95 -10.60 2.91
CA ILE A 135 10.11 -9.41 3.10
C ILE A 135 10.32 -8.42 1.93
N GLY A 136 11.58 -8.16 1.57
CA GLY A 136 11.92 -7.30 0.45
C GLY A 136 11.33 -7.78 -0.88
N THR A 137 11.35 -9.10 -1.12
CA THR A 137 10.75 -9.69 -2.32
C THR A 137 9.24 -9.53 -2.33
N ILE A 138 8.55 -9.80 -1.22
CA ILE A 138 7.08 -9.62 -1.11
C ILE A 138 6.71 -8.13 -1.33
N ALA A 139 7.46 -7.20 -0.73
CA ALA A 139 7.25 -5.78 -0.93
C ALA A 139 7.46 -5.38 -2.41
N ALA A 140 8.51 -5.91 -3.05
CA ALA A 140 8.78 -5.70 -4.48
C ALA A 140 7.67 -6.27 -5.36
N MET A 141 7.13 -7.45 -5.04
CA MET A 141 6.01 -8.06 -5.78
C MET A 141 4.74 -7.21 -5.71
N THR A 142 4.47 -6.56 -4.58
CA THR A 142 3.35 -5.61 -4.46
C THR A 142 3.50 -4.45 -5.44
N ALA A 143 4.71 -3.93 -5.57
CA ALA A 143 5.01 -2.85 -6.48
C ALA A 143 4.91 -3.27 -7.96
N VAL A 144 5.45 -4.45 -8.27
CA VAL A 144 5.36 -5.03 -9.63
C VAL A 144 3.92 -5.29 -10.03
N GLY A 145 3.14 -5.90 -9.12
CA GLY A 145 1.71 -6.13 -9.35
C GLY A 145 0.99 -4.81 -9.65
N GLY A 146 1.31 -3.73 -8.89
CA GLY A 146 0.81 -2.38 -9.13
C GLY A 146 1.14 -1.85 -10.53
N GLY A 147 2.38 -1.97 -10.96
CA GLY A 147 2.82 -1.50 -12.28
C GLY A 147 2.33 -2.37 -13.44
N LEU A 148 2.45 -3.70 -13.32
CA LEU A 148 2.00 -4.63 -14.36
C LEU A 148 0.49 -4.53 -14.61
N GLY A 149 -0.31 -4.38 -13.54
CA GLY A 149 -1.75 -4.27 -13.68
C GLY A 149 -2.15 -3.09 -14.58
N THR A 150 -1.51 -1.94 -14.44
CA THR A 150 -1.81 -0.78 -15.30
C THR A 150 -1.49 -1.04 -16.78
N ILE A 151 -0.46 -1.85 -17.08
CA ILE A 151 -0.04 -2.16 -18.44
C ILE A 151 -0.97 -3.19 -19.08
N ILE A 152 -1.28 -4.28 -18.36
CA ILE A 152 -2.08 -5.39 -18.90
C ILE A 152 -3.59 -5.13 -18.91
N ALA A 153 -4.06 -4.11 -18.18
CA ALA A 153 -5.47 -3.73 -18.16
C ALA A 153 -6.02 -3.39 -19.55
N GLY A 154 -5.26 -2.61 -20.34
CA GLY A 154 -5.66 -2.22 -21.69
C GLY A 154 -5.93 -3.42 -22.61
N PRO A 155 -4.95 -4.32 -22.83
CA PRO A 155 -5.15 -5.54 -23.59
C PRO A 155 -6.30 -6.43 -23.09
N ILE A 156 -6.48 -6.59 -21.77
CA ILE A 156 -7.59 -7.37 -21.23
C ILE A 156 -8.94 -6.74 -21.61
N VAL A 157 -9.10 -5.43 -21.38
CA VAL A 157 -10.36 -4.73 -21.67
C VAL A 157 -10.68 -4.80 -23.15
N SER A 158 -9.70 -4.62 -24.04
CA SER A 158 -9.90 -4.60 -25.48
C SER A 158 -10.23 -5.97 -26.08
N SER A 159 -9.76 -7.07 -25.48
CA SER A 159 -9.94 -8.43 -26.01
C SER A 159 -11.06 -9.23 -25.33
N LEU A 160 -11.23 -9.04 -24.03
CA LEU A 160 -12.12 -9.86 -23.19
C LEU A 160 -13.22 -9.06 -22.48
N GLY A 161 -13.10 -7.72 -22.47
CA GLY A 161 -14.00 -6.82 -21.72
C GLY A 161 -13.56 -6.60 -20.27
N TYR A 162 -14.09 -5.54 -19.64
CA TYR A 162 -13.65 -5.10 -18.30
C TYR A 162 -13.96 -6.09 -17.17
N HIS A 163 -14.94 -6.96 -17.31
CA HIS A 163 -15.27 -7.99 -16.31
C HIS A 163 -14.09 -8.92 -16.01
N TRP A 164 -13.24 -9.17 -17.01
CA TRP A 164 -12.04 -10.00 -16.87
C TRP A 164 -10.94 -9.37 -16.04
N LEU A 165 -10.99 -8.07 -15.79
CA LEU A 165 -10.10 -7.40 -14.82
C LEU A 165 -10.33 -7.94 -13.39
N PHE A 166 -11.50 -8.52 -13.14
CA PHE A 166 -11.87 -9.13 -11.86
C PHE A 166 -11.75 -10.67 -11.91
N PHE A 167 -12.19 -11.31 -12.98
CA PHE A 167 -12.17 -12.78 -13.07
C PHE A 167 -10.75 -13.35 -13.15
N LEU A 168 -9.84 -12.72 -13.85
CA LEU A 168 -8.48 -13.22 -14.03
C LEU A 168 -7.70 -13.26 -12.71
N PRO A 169 -7.64 -12.16 -11.92
CA PRO A 169 -7.03 -12.23 -10.58
C PRO A 169 -7.82 -13.11 -9.60
N MET A 170 -9.15 -13.23 -9.75
CA MET A 170 -9.96 -14.14 -8.93
C MET A 170 -9.47 -15.59 -9.04
N ILE A 171 -9.21 -16.07 -10.25
CA ILE A 171 -8.68 -17.41 -10.48
C ILE A 171 -7.35 -17.61 -9.73
N VAL A 172 -6.46 -16.60 -9.81
CA VAL A 172 -5.17 -16.66 -9.13
C VAL A 172 -5.34 -16.61 -7.60
N THR A 173 -6.27 -15.79 -7.08
CA THR A 173 -6.52 -15.73 -5.63
C THR A 173 -7.17 -16.98 -5.08
N ILE A 174 -8.07 -17.66 -5.83
CA ILE A 174 -8.62 -18.97 -5.46
C ILE A 174 -7.48 -19.99 -5.37
N PHE A 175 -6.62 -20.04 -6.39
CA PHE A 175 -5.47 -20.94 -6.38
C PHE A 175 -4.54 -20.63 -5.18
N ALA A 176 -4.25 -19.36 -4.92
CA ALA A 176 -3.45 -18.95 -3.77
C ALA A 176 -4.10 -19.32 -2.43
N ALA A 177 -5.44 -19.19 -2.29
CA ALA A 177 -6.16 -19.59 -1.08
C ALA A 177 -6.06 -21.09 -0.83
N VAL A 178 -6.29 -21.90 -1.87
CA VAL A 178 -6.16 -23.36 -1.81
C VAL A 178 -4.72 -23.77 -1.48
N ALA A 179 -3.74 -23.16 -2.18
CA ALA A 179 -2.33 -23.43 -1.92
C ALA A 179 -1.90 -23.01 -0.50
N THR A 180 -2.40 -21.89 0.00
CA THR A 180 -2.15 -21.44 1.38
C THR A 180 -2.67 -22.47 2.38
N TYR A 181 -3.89 -22.94 2.21
CA TYR A 181 -4.51 -23.93 3.11
C TYR A 181 -3.74 -25.26 3.17
N PHE A 182 -3.13 -25.70 2.05
CA PHE A 182 -2.43 -27.01 2.00
C PHE A 182 -0.93 -26.90 2.32
N PHE A 183 -0.27 -25.80 1.97
CA PHE A 183 1.19 -25.71 1.97
C PHE A 183 1.77 -24.70 2.96
N VAL A 184 0.97 -23.75 3.46
CA VAL A 184 1.47 -22.79 4.45
C VAL A 184 1.23 -23.34 5.85
N PRO A 185 2.27 -23.50 6.68
CA PRO A 185 2.08 -23.97 8.05
C PRO A 185 1.44 -22.85 8.90
N GLU A 186 0.67 -23.26 9.90
CA GLU A 186 0.13 -22.32 10.87
C GLU A 186 1.25 -21.76 11.75
N SER A 187 1.27 -20.45 11.96
CA SER A 187 2.26 -19.79 12.80
C SER A 187 2.20 -20.26 14.25
N PRO A 188 3.34 -20.64 14.86
CA PRO A 188 3.40 -21.02 16.27
C PRO A 188 3.22 -19.82 17.21
N VAL A 189 3.47 -18.60 16.72
CA VAL A 189 3.39 -17.36 17.51
C VAL A 189 1.97 -16.83 17.48
N ARG A 190 1.31 -16.81 18.62
CA ARG A 190 -0.04 -16.25 18.80
C ARG A 190 -0.08 -15.34 20.01
N THR A 191 -0.85 -14.28 19.90
CA THR A 191 -1.17 -13.38 21.03
C THR A 191 -2.60 -13.61 21.46
N PRO A 192 -2.88 -14.38 22.52
CA PRO A 192 -4.23 -14.58 23.02
C PRO A 192 -4.90 -13.24 23.31
N GLY A 193 -6.20 -13.14 23.06
CA GLY A 193 -6.93 -11.90 23.34
C GLY A 193 -8.29 -11.89 22.63
N ARG A 194 -8.99 -10.75 22.78
CA ARG A 194 -10.27 -10.50 22.09
C ARG A 194 -10.15 -9.27 21.20
N VAL A 195 -10.84 -9.28 20.07
CA VAL A 195 -10.94 -8.09 19.23
C VAL A 195 -11.84 -7.08 19.94
N SER A 196 -11.31 -5.91 20.27
CA SER A 196 -12.11 -4.78 20.72
C SER A 196 -12.92 -4.21 19.55
N TRP A 197 -14.18 -4.62 19.44
CA TRP A 197 -15.07 -4.13 18.37
C TRP A 197 -15.29 -2.62 18.44
N VAL A 198 -15.28 -2.04 19.67
CA VAL A 198 -15.38 -0.58 19.84
C VAL A 198 -14.18 0.11 19.21
N SER A 199 -12.97 -0.35 19.52
CA SER A 199 -11.74 0.18 18.91
C SER A 199 -11.72 -0.02 17.38
N ALA A 200 -12.18 -1.18 16.90
CA ALA A 200 -12.27 -1.46 15.46
C ALA A 200 -13.26 -0.53 14.75
N LEU A 201 -14.42 -0.26 15.34
CA LEU A 201 -15.42 0.67 14.81
C LEU A 201 -14.92 2.12 14.81
N LEU A 202 -14.26 2.56 15.89
CA LEU A 202 -13.68 3.90 15.97
C LEU A 202 -12.50 4.07 14.99
N LEU A 203 -11.62 3.07 14.87
CA LEU A 203 -10.56 3.04 13.85
C LEU A 203 -11.16 3.18 12.46
N SER A 204 -12.17 2.38 12.15
CA SER A 204 -12.88 2.42 10.87
C SER A 204 -13.52 3.78 10.64
N GLY A 205 -14.18 4.33 11.65
CA GLY A 205 -14.91 5.60 11.58
C GLY A 205 -14.02 6.77 11.21
N TRP A 206 -12.88 6.97 11.91
CA TRP A 206 -11.99 8.08 11.58
C TRP A 206 -11.26 7.88 10.25
N LEU A 207 -10.91 6.65 9.87
CA LEU A 207 -10.31 6.35 8.57
C LEU A 207 -11.29 6.64 7.43
N VAL A 208 -12.52 6.19 7.53
CA VAL A 208 -13.56 6.42 6.52
C VAL A 208 -13.84 7.92 6.39
N THR A 209 -14.07 8.63 7.50
CA THR A 209 -14.37 10.08 7.45
C THR A 209 -13.19 10.87 6.89
N LEU A 210 -11.94 10.53 7.24
CA LEU A 210 -10.75 11.16 6.68
C LEU A 210 -10.64 10.93 5.18
N LEU A 211 -10.71 9.66 4.73
CA LEU A 211 -10.52 9.32 3.33
C LEU A 211 -11.65 9.84 2.44
N VAL A 212 -12.90 9.86 2.93
CA VAL A 212 -14.01 10.49 2.22
C VAL A 212 -13.80 12.00 2.13
N ALA A 213 -13.44 12.67 3.24
CA ALA A 213 -13.16 14.10 3.23
C ALA A 213 -12.08 14.46 2.20
N VAL A 214 -10.98 13.70 2.17
CA VAL A 214 -9.85 13.93 1.26
C VAL A 214 -10.24 13.61 -0.20
N SER A 215 -10.94 12.50 -0.45
CA SER A 215 -11.34 12.09 -1.82
C SER A 215 -12.34 13.07 -2.44
N GLU A 216 -13.28 13.60 -1.64
CA GLU A 216 -14.34 14.48 -2.12
C GLU A 216 -13.98 15.98 -2.01
N ALA A 217 -12.81 16.32 -1.44
CA ALA A 217 -12.42 17.70 -1.19
C ALA A 217 -12.37 18.55 -2.48
N SER A 218 -11.93 17.97 -3.58
CA SER A 218 -11.89 18.65 -4.89
C SER A 218 -13.25 18.83 -5.52
N SER A 219 -14.19 17.88 -5.33
CA SER A 219 -15.54 17.93 -5.92
C SER A 219 -16.52 18.75 -5.08
N TRP A 220 -16.45 18.65 -3.74
CA TRP A 220 -17.33 19.41 -2.85
C TRP A 220 -16.76 20.75 -2.43
N GLY A 221 -15.47 21.01 -2.73
CA GLY A 221 -14.72 22.22 -2.36
C GLY A 221 -14.11 22.10 -0.95
N TRP A 222 -12.81 22.37 -0.84
CA TRP A 222 -12.05 22.32 0.42
C TRP A 222 -12.66 23.18 1.55
N GLY A 223 -13.27 24.32 1.22
CA GLY A 223 -13.92 25.24 2.17
C GLY A 223 -15.39 24.93 2.45
N SER A 224 -15.97 23.87 1.89
CA SER A 224 -17.39 23.55 2.09
C SER A 224 -17.67 23.08 3.52
N ALA A 225 -18.84 23.42 4.05
CA ALA A 225 -19.27 22.98 5.37
C ALA A 225 -19.27 21.43 5.50
N ARG A 226 -19.49 20.70 4.40
CA ARG A 226 -19.44 19.23 4.37
C ARG A 226 -18.04 18.72 4.62
N ILE A 227 -17.04 19.26 3.91
CA ILE A 227 -15.63 18.84 4.06
C ILE A 227 -15.09 19.24 5.43
N ILE A 228 -15.35 20.47 5.88
CA ILE A 228 -14.96 20.94 7.21
C ILE A 228 -15.61 20.06 8.29
N GLY A 229 -16.90 19.76 8.15
CA GLY A 229 -17.63 18.87 9.07
C GLY A 229 -17.05 17.45 9.11
N LEU A 230 -16.65 16.88 7.96
CA LEU A 230 -15.99 15.57 7.89
C LEU A 230 -14.62 15.59 8.56
N PHE A 231 -13.79 16.63 8.37
CA PHE A 231 -12.52 16.75 9.07
C PHE A 231 -12.71 16.91 10.58
N ALA A 232 -13.67 17.72 11.01
CA ALA A 232 -14.01 17.86 12.43
C ALA A 232 -14.46 16.52 13.02
N LEU A 233 -15.34 15.78 12.34
CA LEU A 233 -15.77 14.44 12.72
C LEU A 233 -14.59 13.47 12.78
N THR A 234 -13.68 13.52 11.81
CA THR A 234 -12.46 12.72 11.79
C THR A 234 -11.63 12.95 13.07
N VAL A 235 -11.40 14.21 13.44
CA VAL A 235 -10.65 14.55 14.65
C VAL A 235 -11.34 14.04 15.90
N VAL A 236 -12.66 14.21 16.02
CA VAL A 236 -13.43 13.73 17.16
C VAL A 236 -13.35 12.20 17.27
N VAL A 237 -13.61 11.47 16.18
CA VAL A 237 -13.58 10.01 16.20
C VAL A 237 -12.16 9.47 16.40
N PHE A 238 -11.13 10.14 15.87
CA PHE A 238 -9.73 9.81 16.13
C PHE A 238 -9.36 9.96 17.62
N VAL A 239 -9.76 11.05 18.26
CA VAL A 239 -9.55 11.26 19.71
C VAL A 239 -10.27 10.18 20.51
N LEU A 240 -11.53 9.88 20.17
CA LEU A 240 -12.27 8.79 20.82
C LEU A 240 -11.60 7.44 20.63
N TRP A 241 -11.03 7.18 19.46
CA TRP A 241 -10.25 5.97 19.20
C TRP A 241 -9.00 5.90 20.08
N ILE A 242 -8.20 6.96 20.15
CA ILE A 242 -7.03 7.04 21.05
C ILE A 242 -7.42 6.80 22.51
N LEU A 243 -8.52 7.39 22.96
CA LEU A 243 -9.02 7.19 24.34
C LEU A 243 -9.50 5.75 24.57
N SER A 244 -10.12 5.14 23.57
CA SER A 244 -10.54 3.73 23.64
C SER A 244 -9.33 2.80 23.73
N GLU A 245 -8.32 2.98 22.85
CA GLU A 245 -7.10 2.17 22.84
C GLU A 245 -6.28 2.34 24.12
N SER A 246 -6.15 3.59 24.62
CA SER A 246 -5.38 3.86 25.84
C SER A 246 -5.98 3.28 27.11
N ARG A 247 -7.28 2.96 27.11
CA ARG A 247 -8.01 2.37 28.26
C ARG A 247 -8.31 0.89 28.08
N ALA A 248 -8.09 0.34 26.89
CA ALA A 248 -8.38 -1.06 26.63
C ALA A 248 -7.35 -1.95 27.33
N SER A 249 -7.82 -3.00 28.02
CA SER A 249 -6.94 -4.06 28.54
C SER A 249 -6.29 -4.88 27.44
N GLU A 250 -6.96 -5.00 26.31
CA GLU A 250 -6.50 -5.69 25.11
C GLU A 250 -6.71 -4.76 23.91
N PRO A 251 -5.78 -3.80 23.67
CA PRO A 251 -5.92 -2.85 22.58
C PRO A 251 -5.81 -3.55 21.20
N LEU A 252 -6.57 -3.05 20.21
CA LEU A 252 -6.47 -3.49 18.84
C LEU A 252 -5.10 -3.12 18.27
N ILE A 253 -4.65 -1.91 18.59
CA ILE A 253 -3.35 -1.37 18.22
C ILE A 253 -2.65 -0.85 19.46
N ASP A 254 -1.52 -1.45 19.80
CA ASP A 254 -0.72 -1.00 20.93
C ASP A 254 -0.13 0.39 20.65
N LEU A 255 -0.65 1.40 21.38
CA LEU A 255 -0.17 2.77 21.25
C LEU A 255 1.27 2.95 21.76
N ALA A 256 1.74 2.08 22.67
CA ALA A 256 3.14 2.10 23.09
C ALA A 256 4.06 1.67 21.96
N MET A 257 3.67 0.62 21.21
CA MET A 257 4.37 0.21 19.99
C MET A 257 4.43 1.35 18.97
N MET A 258 3.34 2.09 18.77
CA MET A 258 3.30 3.21 17.81
C MET A 258 4.20 4.39 18.23
N ARG A 259 4.56 4.50 19.53
CA ARG A 259 5.47 5.53 20.06
C ARG A 259 6.95 5.13 19.96
N VAL A 260 7.26 3.88 19.67
CA VAL A 260 8.66 3.44 19.46
C VAL A 260 9.28 4.31 18.36
N PRO A 261 10.45 4.95 18.62
CA PRO A 261 11.06 5.87 17.66
C PRO A 261 11.26 5.26 16.25
N ALA A 262 11.68 4.01 16.16
CA ALA A 262 11.84 3.32 14.88
C ALA A 262 10.49 3.09 14.15
N VAL A 263 9.39 2.93 14.88
CA VAL A 263 8.06 2.71 14.30
C VAL A 263 7.48 4.02 13.79
N TRP A 264 7.39 5.07 14.63
CA TRP A 264 6.75 6.32 14.19
C TRP A 264 7.53 7.06 13.10
N THR A 265 8.87 7.05 13.17
CA THR A 265 9.71 7.68 12.13
C THR A 265 9.57 6.94 10.80
N ASN A 266 9.58 5.60 10.81
CA ASN A 266 9.36 4.81 9.61
C ASN A 266 7.93 4.96 9.05
N ASN A 267 6.94 5.12 9.91
CA ASN A 267 5.56 5.43 9.51
C ASN A 267 5.43 6.82 8.87
N LEU A 268 6.15 7.82 9.39
CA LEU A 268 6.22 9.15 8.79
C LEU A 268 6.85 9.09 7.38
N VAL A 269 7.95 8.37 7.22
CA VAL A 269 8.55 8.13 5.91
C VAL A 269 7.56 7.40 5.00
N GLY A 270 6.87 6.38 5.50
CA GLY A 270 5.84 5.64 4.78
C GLY A 270 4.69 6.53 4.30
N PHE A 271 4.22 7.46 5.13
CA PHE A 271 3.22 8.47 4.76
C PHE A 271 3.69 9.34 3.59
N LEU A 272 4.89 9.90 3.70
CA LEU A 272 5.46 10.78 2.68
C LEU A 272 5.74 10.04 1.36
N PHE A 273 6.20 8.80 1.44
CA PHE A 273 6.32 7.92 0.27
C PHE A 273 4.95 7.62 -0.37
N GLY A 274 3.93 7.43 0.45
CA GLY A 274 2.56 7.28 -0.01
C GLY A 274 2.12 8.50 -0.82
N VAL A 275 2.33 9.71 -0.30
CA VAL A 275 2.07 10.98 -1.02
C VAL A 275 2.75 10.97 -2.39
N GLY A 276 4.06 10.68 -2.45
CA GLY A 276 4.82 10.70 -3.69
C GLY A 276 4.36 9.65 -4.71
N MET A 277 4.35 8.39 -4.28
CA MET A 277 4.10 7.24 -5.16
C MET A 277 2.69 7.25 -5.75
N TYR A 278 1.65 7.36 -4.92
CA TYR A 278 0.27 7.29 -5.42
C TYR A 278 -0.12 8.50 -6.26
N SER A 279 0.39 9.70 -5.91
CA SER A 279 0.18 10.89 -6.74
C SER A 279 0.85 10.76 -8.10
N ALA A 280 2.09 10.28 -8.15
CA ALA A 280 2.77 10.05 -9.43
C ALA A 280 2.03 9.00 -10.27
N MET A 281 1.58 7.89 -9.67
CA MET A 281 0.83 6.85 -10.37
C MET A 281 -0.52 7.37 -10.93
N ALA A 282 -1.15 8.35 -10.28
CA ALA A 282 -2.40 8.93 -10.75
C ALA A 282 -2.19 9.99 -11.85
N PHE A 283 -1.24 10.90 -11.65
CA PHE A 283 -1.12 12.10 -12.49
C PHE A 283 -0.09 12.01 -13.61
N LEU A 284 0.95 11.16 -13.50
CA LEU A 284 1.91 11.00 -14.60
C LEU A 284 1.26 10.37 -15.85
N PRO A 285 0.41 9.33 -15.76
CA PRO A 285 -0.34 8.86 -16.91
C PRO A 285 -1.25 9.94 -17.52
N ALA A 286 -1.93 10.75 -16.71
CA ALA A 286 -2.78 11.85 -17.17
C ALA A 286 -1.98 12.90 -17.95
N PHE A 287 -0.79 13.28 -17.44
CA PHE A 287 0.15 14.14 -18.17
C PHE A 287 0.55 13.56 -19.53
N LEU A 288 0.93 12.27 -19.57
CA LEU A 288 1.35 11.60 -20.81
C LEU A 288 0.23 11.48 -21.84
N GLN A 289 -1.01 11.34 -21.40
CA GLN A 289 -2.18 11.19 -22.27
C GLN A 289 -2.69 12.55 -22.80
N THR A 290 -2.29 13.66 -22.22
CA THR A 290 -2.67 15.00 -22.70
C THR A 290 -2.24 15.15 -24.17
N PRO A 291 -3.16 15.60 -25.08
CA PRO A 291 -2.85 15.78 -26.48
C PRO A 291 -1.72 16.80 -26.70
N ALA A 292 -0.75 16.48 -27.55
CA ALA A 292 0.37 17.36 -27.85
C ALA A 292 -0.03 18.72 -28.48
N SER A 293 -1.26 18.83 -28.98
CA SER A 293 -1.83 20.11 -29.48
C SER A 293 -1.94 21.19 -28.41
N TYR A 294 -1.92 20.83 -27.12
CA TYR A 294 -1.92 21.78 -26.01
C TYR A 294 -0.51 22.29 -25.63
N GLY A 295 0.51 21.96 -26.42
CA GLY A 295 1.90 22.42 -26.22
C GLY A 295 2.73 21.56 -25.26
N TYR A 296 2.13 20.59 -24.60
CA TYR A 296 2.78 19.63 -23.69
C TYR A 296 2.08 18.26 -23.77
N GLY A 297 2.60 17.27 -23.02
CA GLY A 297 2.09 15.90 -23.09
C GLY A 297 2.53 15.18 -24.36
N PHE A 298 2.13 13.92 -24.51
CA PHE A 298 2.57 13.08 -25.64
C PHE A 298 1.40 12.48 -26.44
N GLY A 299 0.14 12.82 -26.11
CA GLY A 299 -1.05 12.21 -26.71
C GLY A 299 -1.01 10.67 -26.62
N ALA A 300 -0.41 10.14 -25.55
CA ALA A 300 -0.21 8.72 -25.40
C ALA A 300 -1.55 8.00 -25.17
N SER A 301 -1.75 6.86 -25.82
CA SER A 301 -2.84 5.95 -25.46
C SER A 301 -2.61 5.39 -24.05
N ILE A 302 -3.65 4.80 -23.45
CA ILE A 302 -3.58 4.14 -22.12
C ILE A 302 -2.42 3.13 -22.10
N ILE A 303 -2.31 2.31 -23.15
CA ILE A 303 -1.24 1.31 -23.27
C ILE A 303 0.14 1.99 -23.35
N ARG A 304 0.27 3.03 -24.17
CA ARG A 304 1.54 3.75 -24.33
C ARG A 304 1.94 4.49 -23.06
N SER A 305 0.99 5.06 -22.30
CA SER A 305 1.29 5.67 -21.00
C SER A 305 1.76 4.62 -19.97
N GLY A 306 1.19 3.41 -20.00
CA GLY A 306 1.69 2.27 -19.21
C GLY A 306 3.11 1.87 -19.57
N LEU A 307 3.46 1.87 -20.88
CA LEU A 307 4.83 1.58 -21.32
C LEU A 307 5.86 2.62 -20.86
N PHE A 308 5.46 3.90 -20.72
CA PHE A 308 6.32 4.93 -20.12
C PHE A 308 6.64 4.65 -18.64
N LEU A 309 5.74 3.98 -17.93
CA LEU A 309 5.92 3.58 -16.53
C LEU A 309 6.57 2.20 -16.36
N LEU A 310 6.74 1.45 -17.44
CA LEU A 310 7.36 0.11 -17.40
C LEU A 310 8.76 0.11 -16.78
N PRO A 311 9.68 1.05 -17.10
CA PRO A 311 11.00 1.11 -16.48
C PRO A 311 10.90 1.30 -14.96
N MET A 312 9.93 2.07 -14.44
CA MET A 312 9.71 2.24 -13.01
C MET A 312 9.36 0.89 -12.36
N THR A 313 8.43 0.15 -12.95
CA THR A 313 8.00 -1.15 -12.43
C THR A 313 9.15 -2.18 -12.44
N VAL A 314 9.89 -2.24 -13.55
CA VAL A 314 11.03 -3.16 -13.72
C VAL A 314 12.15 -2.84 -12.71
N MET A 315 12.54 -1.57 -12.60
CA MET A 315 13.59 -1.16 -11.67
C MET A 315 13.15 -1.33 -10.21
N MET A 316 11.90 -1.02 -9.89
CA MET A 316 11.32 -1.21 -8.57
C MET A 316 11.35 -2.69 -8.15
N PHE A 317 11.09 -3.61 -9.07
CA PHE A 317 11.23 -5.04 -8.85
C PHE A 317 12.68 -5.45 -8.55
N PHE A 318 13.61 -5.16 -9.46
CA PHE A 318 15.00 -5.57 -9.32
C PHE A 318 15.65 -4.98 -8.06
N PHE A 319 15.46 -3.69 -7.82
CA PHE A 319 16.04 -3.02 -6.66
C PHE A 319 15.32 -3.34 -5.36
N GLY A 320 14.03 -3.67 -5.41
CA GLY A 320 13.30 -4.25 -4.29
C GLY A 320 13.86 -5.60 -3.87
N LEU A 321 14.14 -6.51 -4.82
CA LEU A 321 14.81 -7.78 -4.56
C LEU A 321 16.23 -7.58 -4.00
N LEU A 322 16.96 -6.61 -4.55
CA LEU A 322 18.33 -6.32 -4.15
C LEU A 322 18.40 -5.60 -2.80
N SER A 323 17.33 -4.92 -2.39
CA SER A 323 17.25 -4.11 -1.18
C SER A 323 17.61 -4.90 0.09
N GLY A 324 17.22 -6.18 0.18
CA GLY A 324 17.61 -7.04 1.29
C GLY A 324 19.13 -7.23 1.40
N ARG A 325 19.84 -7.37 0.27
CA ARG A 325 21.30 -7.44 0.23
C ARG A 325 21.97 -6.09 0.51
N ILE A 326 21.36 -5.01 0.03
CA ILE A 326 21.81 -3.64 0.32
C ILE A 326 21.69 -3.38 1.83
N ALA A 327 20.50 -3.65 2.39
CA ALA A 327 20.24 -3.48 3.83
C ALA A 327 21.15 -4.34 4.71
N ALA A 328 21.52 -5.55 4.28
CA ALA A 328 22.47 -6.41 5.01
C ALA A 328 23.89 -5.83 5.06
N ARG A 329 24.27 -5.01 4.06
CA ARG A 329 25.63 -4.40 4.01
C ARG A 329 25.71 -3.03 4.66
N ILE A 330 24.69 -2.20 4.50
CA ILE A 330 24.72 -0.79 4.93
C ILE A 330 23.66 -0.46 6.00
N GLY A 331 22.86 -1.44 6.40
CA GLY A 331 21.73 -1.26 7.32
C GLY A 331 20.44 -0.79 6.62
N SER A 332 19.29 -1.19 7.17
CA SER A 332 17.97 -0.84 6.60
C SER A 332 17.71 0.67 6.60
N LYS A 333 18.16 1.40 7.62
CA LYS A 333 18.06 2.88 7.70
C LYS A 333 18.73 3.55 6.49
N ASN A 334 20.00 3.21 6.22
CA ASN A 334 20.76 3.81 5.13
C ASN A 334 20.15 3.44 3.77
N ALA A 335 19.58 2.24 3.64
CA ALA A 335 18.85 1.83 2.44
C ALA A 335 17.61 2.70 2.22
N VAL A 336 16.84 3.02 3.27
CA VAL A 336 15.69 3.97 3.17
C VAL A 336 16.17 5.35 2.75
N ILE A 337 17.26 5.87 3.34
CA ILE A 337 17.81 7.19 2.99
C ILE A 337 18.21 7.23 1.51
N ILE A 338 18.96 6.25 1.03
CA ILE A 338 19.40 6.17 -0.36
C ILE A 338 18.20 6.10 -1.31
N GLY A 339 17.22 5.23 -1.02
CA GLY A 339 16.00 5.12 -1.80
C GLY A 339 15.20 6.42 -1.83
N SER A 340 15.14 7.15 -0.70
CA SER A 340 14.49 8.46 -0.60
C SER A 340 15.20 9.51 -1.44
N ILE A 341 16.54 9.57 -1.40
CA ILE A 341 17.35 10.50 -2.21
C ILE A 341 17.13 10.22 -3.71
N MET A 342 17.18 8.96 -4.13
CA MET A 342 16.96 8.58 -5.52
C MET A 342 15.56 8.98 -6.00
N SER A 343 14.53 8.79 -5.15
CA SER A 343 13.15 9.20 -5.46
C SER A 343 13.03 10.73 -5.54
N ALA A 344 13.65 11.47 -4.62
CA ALA A 344 13.65 12.93 -4.64
C ALA A 344 14.31 13.47 -5.92
N LEU A 345 15.47 12.92 -6.30
CA LEU A 345 16.13 13.26 -7.56
C LEU A 345 15.22 12.95 -8.77
N GLY A 346 14.52 11.83 -8.76
CA GLY A 346 13.56 11.47 -9.82
C GLY A 346 12.46 12.52 -9.95
N TYR A 347 11.83 12.96 -8.86
CA TYR A 347 10.79 13.99 -8.92
C TYR A 347 11.34 15.39 -9.28
N ILE A 348 12.56 15.75 -8.83
CA ILE A 348 13.22 16.99 -9.24
C ILE A 348 13.44 16.99 -10.76
N VAL A 349 14.01 15.90 -11.30
CA VAL A 349 14.24 15.79 -12.74
C VAL A 349 12.91 15.81 -13.50
N LEU A 350 11.86 15.13 -12.99
CA LEU A 350 10.53 15.17 -13.60
C LEU A 350 9.94 16.59 -13.65
N ALA A 351 10.17 17.40 -12.61
CA ALA A 351 9.68 18.79 -12.56
C ALA A 351 10.36 19.70 -13.61
N VAL A 352 11.63 19.43 -13.96
CA VAL A 352 12.41 20.30 -14.86
C VAL A 352 12.66 19.73 -16.25
N ALA A 353 12.49 18.40 -16.43
CA ALA A 353 12.82 17.69 -17.67
C ALA A 353 11.76 16.64 -18.00
N HIS A 354 10.69 17.06 -18.67
CA HIS A 354 9.58 16.19 -19.08
C HIS A 354 9.10 16.44 -20.51
N SER A 355 9.91 17.13 -21.34
CA SER A 355 9.54 17.51 -22.69
C SER A 355 9.77 16.41 -23.74
N HIS A 356 10.61 15.40 -23.43
CA HIS A 356 10.98 14.35 -24.38
C HIS A 356 10.68 12.96 -23.83
N PRO A 357 10.25 12.00 -24.66
CA PRO A 357 9.92 10.63 -24.21
C PRO A 357 11.05 9.94 -23.43
N TRP A 358 12.31 10.08 -23.85
CA TRP A 358 13.45 9.46 -23.17
C TRP A 358 13.65 9.97 -21.75
N GLN A 359 13.32 11.26 -21.47
CA GLN A 359 13.39 11.84 -20.12
C GLN A 359 12.41 11.14 -19.19
N ILE A 360 11.19 10.87 -19.65
CA ILE A 360 10.18 10.16 -18.89
C ILE A 360 10.62 8.71 -18.60
N TYR A 361 11.19 8.01 -19.58
CA TYR A 361 11.74 6.67 -19.37
C TYR A 361 12.87 6.68 -18.32
N ALA A 362 13.80 7.63 -18.43
CA ALA A 362 14.92 7.76 -17.49
C ALA A 362 14.44 8.09 -16.06
N VAL A 363 13.50 9.05 -15.92
CA VAL A 363 12.92 9.42 -14.63
C VAL A 363 12.12 8.26 -14.04
N SER A 364 11.32 7.58 -14.86
CA SER A 364 10.58 6.39 -14.42
C SER A 364 11.52 5.31 -13.88
N ALA A 365 12.64 5.06 -14.57
CA ALA A 365 13.65 4.12 -14.09
C ALA A 365 14.26 4.57 -12.74
N LEU A 366 14.63 5.84 -12.63
CA LEU A 366 15.21 6.42 -11.41
C LEU A 366 14.26 6.34 -10.22
N LEU A 367 12.99 6.70 -10.43
CA LEU A 367 11.94 6.56 -9.41
C LEU A 367 11.76 5.09 -9.01
N GLY A 368 11.81 4.16 -9.98
CA GLY A 368 11.73 2.72 -9.71
C GLY A 368 12.84 2.23 -8.80
N VAL A 369 14.09 2.66 -9.03
CA VAL A 369 15.24 2.35 -8.16
C VAL A 369 14.99 2.84 -6.73
N GLY A 370 14.64 4.13 -6.59
CA GLY A 370 14.43 4.74 -5.27
C GLY A 370 13.29 4.12 -4.49
N LEU A 371 12.12 3.99 -5.12
CA LEU A 371 10.93 3.41 -4.51
C LEU A 371 11.14 1.93 -4.16
N GLY A 372 11.81 1.14 -5.03
CA GLY A 372 12.07 -0.27 -4.78
C GLY A 372 12.95 -0.49 -3.55
N ILE A 373 14.06 0.25 -3.43
CA ILE A 373 14.95 0.17 -2.27
C ILE A 373 14.24 0.62 -0.99
N ALA A 374 13.62 1.80 -1.01
CA ALA A 374 13.01 2.38 0.18
C ALA A 374 11.82 1.56 0.69
N PHE A 375 10.92 1.14 -0.20
CA PHE A 375 9.71 0.38 0.16
C PHE A 375 10.06 -0.95 0.84
N SER A 376 11.01 -1.68 0.29
CA SER A 376 11.50 -2.93 0.84
C SER A 376 12.20 -2.72 2.19
N ALA A 377 13.08 -1.72 2.29
CA ALA A 377 13.82 -1.42 3.52
C ALA A 377 12.91 -0.92 4.64
N MET A 378 11.88 -0.10 4.34
CA MET A 378 10.86 0.32 5.32
C MET A 378 10.07 -0.87 5.88
N SER A 379 9.68 -1.82 5.01
CA SER A 379 8.98 -3.03 5.45
C SER A 379 9.85 -3.86 6.40
N ASN A 380 11.15 -3.99 6.11
CA ASN A 380 12.10 -4.66 6.99
C ASN A 380 12.26 -3.94 8.33
N LEU A 381 12.35 -2.60 8.33
CA LEU A 381 12.46 -1.81 9.56
C LEU A 381 11.28 -2.01 10.50
N ILE A 382 10.05 -2.00 9.97
CA ILE A 382 8.85 -2.26 10.79
C ILE A 382 8.91 -3.65 11.42
N VAL A 383 9.22 -4.66 10.62
CA VAL A 383 9.27 -6.05 11.12
C VAL A 383 10.35 -6.23 12.18
N GLN A 384 11.49 -5.53 12.06
CA GLN A 384 12.58 -5.59 13.05
C GLN A 384 12.28 -4.78 14.32
N ALA A 385 11.49 -3.70 14.21
CA ALA A 385 11.23 -2.77 15.31
C ALA A 385 10.18 -3.25 16.32
N VAL A 386 9.47 -4.34 16.04
CA VAL A 386 8.35 -4.82 16.87
C VAL A 386 8.53 -6.29 17.26
N PRO A 387 7.95 -6.74 18.39
CA PRO A 387 7.92 -8.16 18.74
C PRO A 387 7.23 -9.02 17.67
N PRO A 388 7.59 -10.31 17.53
CA PRO A 388 6.97 -11.23 16.57
C PRO A 388 5.44 -11.27 16.65
N ALA A 389 4.89 -11.20 17.86
CA ALA A 389 3.46 -11.23 18.14
C ALA A 389 2.68 -9.98 17.67
N GLN A 390 3.38 -8.89 17.30
CA GLN A 390 2.77 -7.63 16.84
C GLN A 390 3.11 -7.31 15.38
N THR A 391 3.81 -8.20 14.68
CA THR A 391 4.28 -7.96 13.29
C THR A 391 3.12 -7.69 12.33
N GLY A 392 2.03 -8.44 12.45
CA GLY A 392 0.85 -8.28 11.59
C GLY A 392 0.21 -6.90 11.75
N VAL A 393 -0.07 -6.49 12.99
CA VAL A 393 -0.70 -5.19 13.26
C VAL A 393 0.23 -4.02 12.90
N ALA A 394 1.53 -4.11 13.21
CA ALA A 394 2.49 -3.05 12.90
C ALA A 394 2.66 -2.86 11.38
N SER A 395 2.80 -3.97 10.64
CA SER A 395 2.90 -3.94 9.17
C SER A 395 1.60 -3.45 8.53
N GLY A 396 0.45 -3.84 9.07
CA GLY A 396 -0.86 -3.37 8.65
C GLY A 396 -1.03 -1.86 8.83
N MET A 397 -0.62 -1.33 10.00
CA MET A 397 -0.65 0.11 10.26
C MET A 397 0.31 0.89 9.34
N ASN A 398 1.51 0.39 9.11
CA ASN A 398 2.45 1.02 8.18
C ASN A 398 1.87 1.08 6.74
N ALA A 399 1.28 -0.01 6.28
CA ALA A 399 0.60 -0.04 4.97
C ALA A 399 -0.57 0.95 4.91
N ASN A 400 -1.36 1.03 5.98
CA ASN A 400 -2.49 1.94 6.08
C ASN A 400 -2.06 3.42 6.07
N ILE A 401 -1.06 3.78 6.88
CA ILE A 401 -0.49 5.14 6.94
C ILE A 401 0.03 5.56 5.55
N ARG A 402 0.66 4.66 4.80
CA ARG A 402 1.08 4.91 3.42
C ARG A 402 -0.11 5.14 2.48
N THR A 403 -1.19 4.39 2.62
CA THR A 403 -2.41 4.57 1.82
C THR A 403 -3.07 5.92 2.14
N ILE A 404 -3.12 6.32 3.41
CA ILE A 404 -3.60 7.65 3.83
C ILE A 404 -2.74 8.75 3.19
N GLY A 405 -1.41 8.59 3.25
CA GLY A 405 -0.48 9.49 2.57
C GLY A 405 -0.79 9.62 1.08
N GLY A 406 -1.05 8.47 0.43
CA GLY A 406 -1.43 8.43 -0.98
C GLY A 406 -2.72 9.18 -1.30
N ALA A 407 -3.75 9.02 -0.50
CA ALA A 407 -5.02 9.73 -0.66
C ALA A 407 -4.85 11.25 -0.47
N VAL A 408 -4.16 11.66 0.59
CA VAL A 408 -3.84 13.06 0.86
C VAL A 408 -3.01 13.66 -0.26
N GLY A 409 -1.97 12.96 -0.70
CA GLY A 409 -1.09 13.38 -1.78
C GLY A 409 -1.83 13.57 -3.10
N ALA A 410 -2.66 12.59 -3.48
CA ALA A 410 -3.45 12.65 -4.71
C ALA A 410 -4.44 13.82 -4.70
N ALA A 411 -5.09 14.11 -3.57
CA ALA A 411 -6.00 15.25 -3.44
C ALA A 411 -5.27 16.59 -3.55
N ILE A 412 -4.11 16.76 -2.87
CA ILE A 412 -3.30 17.98 -2.96
C ILE A 412 -2.76 18.14 -4.38
N MET A 413 -2.18 17.09 -4.95
CA MET A 413 -1.67 17.07 -6.33
C MET A 413 -2.77 17.43 -7.32
N GLY A 414 -3.98 16.85 -7.16
CA GLY A 414 -5.15 17.18 -7.98
C GLY A 414 -5.51 18.65 -7.91
N SER A 415 -5.55 19.23 -6.71
CA SER A 415 -5.83 20.65 -6.53
C SER A 415 -4.77 21.53 -7.18
N ILE A 416 -3.48 21.17 -7.09
CA ILE A 416 -2.39 21.90 -7.74
C ILE A 416 -2.51 21.82 -9.26
N VAL A 417 -2.68 20.61 -9.80
CA VAL A 417 -2.75 20.37 -11.24
C VAL A 417 -3.94 21.07 -11.87
N THR A 418 -5.11 21.06 -11.20
CA THR A 418 -6.33 21.68 -11.72
C THR A 418 -6.48 23.16 -11.37
N SER A 419 -5.53 23.76 -10.67
CA SER A 419 -5.57 25.19 -10.32
C SER A 419 -5.53 26.12 -11.53
N GLN A 420 -4.96 25.65 -12.64
CA GLN A 420 -4.89 26.38 -13.90
C GLN A 420 -5.37 25.48 -15.03
N LEU A 421 -6.55 25.79 -15.58
CA LEU A 421 -7.13 25.09 -16.71
C LEU A 421 -6.90 25.90 -17.99
N LEU A 422 -6.60 25.21 -19.09
CA LEU A 422 -6.46 25.83 -20.39
C LEU A 422 -7.86 26.21 -20.91
N PRO A 423 -8.00 27.38 -21.58
CA PRO A 423 -9.27 27.77 -22.16
C PRO A 423 -9.69 26.76 -23.25
N THR A 424 -10.96 26.37 -23.21
CA THR A 424 -11.54 25.51 -24.25
C THR A 424 -11.88 26.36 -25.49
N THR A 425 -11.37 25.97 -26.66
CA THR A 425 -11.58 26.70 -27.93
C THR A 425 -13.04 26.58 -28.42
N ASP A 426 -13.77 25.53 -28.05
CA ASP A 426 -15.10 25.19 -28.55
C ASP A 426 -16.05 24.67 -27.44
N GLY A 427 -16.16 25.26 -26.31
CA GLY A 427 -17.18 25.00 -25.27
C GLY A 427 -17.66 23.54 -25.01
N HIS A 428 -17.32 22.60 -25.88
CA HIS A 428 -17.72 21.18 -25.87
C HIS A 428 -16.53 20.22 -25.62
N GLN A 429 -15.30 20.71 -25.54
CA GLN A 429 -14.13 19.87 -25.27
C GLN A 429 -13.79 19.89 -23.78
N PRO A 430 -13.29 18.76 -23.23
CA PRO A 430 -12.84 18.72 -21.86
C PRO A 430 -11.69 19.73 -21.64
N SER A 431 -11.78 20.49 -20.56
CA SER A 431 -10.74 21.42 -20.13
C SER A 431 -9.53 20.63 -19.63
N TYR A 432 -8.35 20.87 -20.21
CA TYR A 432 -7.09 20.25 -19.77
C TYR A 432 -6.35 21.17 -18.79
N PRO A 433 -5.65 20.64 -17.77
CA PRO A 433 -4.78 21.43 -16.93
C PRO A 433 -3.65 22.07 -17.75
N ALA A 434 -3.12 23.20 -17.31
CA ALA A 434 -1.93 23.78 -17.91
C ALA A 434 -0.67 22.98 -17.53
N GLU A 435 0.38 23.01 -18.38
CA GLU A 435 1.67 22.36 -18.10
C GLU A 435 2.26 22.81 -16.76
N SER A 436 2.12 24.12 -16.44
CA SER A 436 2.55 24.70 -15.16
C SER A 436 1.91 24.03 -13.95
N GLY A 437 0.65 23.59 -14.06
CA GLY A 437 -0.03 22.82 -12.99
C GLY A 437 0.66 21.49 -12.71
N TYR A 438 1.03 20.75 -13.78
CA TYR A 438 1.79 19.51 -13.63
C TYR A 438 3.20 19.75 -13.09
N THR A 439 3.91 20.77 -13.60
CA THR A 439 5.25 21.14 -13.12
C THR A 439 5.24 21.48 -11.62
N HIS A 440 4.28 22.30 -11.16
CA HIS A 440 4.10 22.59 -9.74
C HIS A 440 3.75 21.35 -8.94
N GLY A 441 2.93 20.45 -9.49
CA GLY A 441 2.63 19.18 -8.89
C GLY A 441 3.86 18.29 -8.71
N PHE A 442 4.69 18.14 -9.74
CA PHE A 442 5.94 17.39 -9.65
C PHE A 442 6.94 18.00 -8.68
N LEU A 443 7.00 19.34 -8.62
CA LEU A 443 7.80 20.06 -7.62
C LEU A 443 7.30 19.79 -6.19
N PHE A 444 5.98 19.78 -5.98
CA PHE A 444 5.39 19.37 -4.72
C PHE A 444 5.83 17.97 -4.30
N LEU A 445 5.82 16.99 -5.23
CA LEU A 445 6.30 15.63 -4.94
C LEU A 445 7.80 15.59 -4.60
N ALA A 446 8.60 16.42 -5.28
CA ALA A 446 10.03 16.57 -4.96
C ALA A 446 10.24 17.09 -3.54
N VAL A 447 9.52 18.15 -3.14
CA VAL A 447 9.58 18.73 -1.78
C VAL A 447 9.16 17.69 -0.73
N VAL A 448 8.03 17.01 -0.94
CA VAL A 448 7.56 15.96 -0.02
C VAL A 448 8.59 14.84 0.14
N THR A 449 9.24 14.44 -0.95
CA THR A 449 10.22 13.35 -0.89
C THR A 449 11.54 13.82 -0.28
N ILE A 450 11.92 15.09 -0.42
CA ILE A 450 13.05 15.69 0.34
C ILE A 450 12.73 15.67 1.85
N VAL A 451 11.50 16.00 2.24
CA VAL A 451 11.07 15.87 3.65
C VAL A 451 11.13 14.39 4.09
N ALA A 452 10.83 13.44 3.20
CA ALA A 452 11.00 12.02 3.50
C ALA A 452 12.47 11.62 3.72
N VAL A 453 13.42 12.22 2.98
CA VAL A 453 14.87 12.04 3.25
C VAL A 453 15.22 12.51 4.66
N ILE A 454 14.76 13.71 5.06
CA ILE A 454 15.00 14.26 6.40
C ILE A 454 14.38 13.33 7.46
N ALA A 455 13.14 12.90 7.26
CA ALA A 455 12.48 11.95 8.17
C ALA A 455 13.23 10.60 8.26
N ALA A 456 13.78 10.11 7.15
CA ALA A 456 14.57 8.87 7.14
C ALA A 456 15.89 8.99 7.92
N ILE A 457 16.50 10.17 7.95
CA ILE A 457 17.69 10.43 8.77
C ILE A 457 17.36 10.36 10.26
N LEU A 458 16.15 10.72 10.66
CA LEU A 458 15.68 10.65 12.05
C LEU A 458 15.36 9.23 12.53
N ILE A 459 15.32 8.23 11.64
CA ILE A 459 15.13 6.84 12.04
C ILE A 459 16.32 6.43 12.95
N PRO A 460 16.08 5.90 14.18
CA PRO A 460 17.15 5.46 15.05
C PRO A 460 17.98 4.35 14.38
N THR A 461 19.27 4.38 14.56
CA THR A 461 20.13 3.21 14.29
C THR A 461 19.95 2.25 15.46
N ALA A 462 19.50 1.02 15.19
CA ALA A 462 19.51 -0.02 16.20
C ALA A 462 20.97 -0.28 16.59
N THR A 463 21.31 -0.04 17.86
CA THR A 463 22.59 -0.48 18.44
C THR A 463 22.47 -1.97 18.76
N GLU A 464 23.59 -2.71 18.69
CA GLU A 464 23.63 -4.15 19.04
C GLU A 464 23.16 -4.40 20.47
N ASP A 465 23.35 -3.43 21.38
CA ASP A 465 22.88 -3.46 22.77
C ASP A 465 21.34 -3.40 22.87
N ASP A 466 20.66 -2.55 22.09
CA ASP A 466 19.19 -2.50 22.06
C ASP A 466 18.57 -3.81 21.52
N MET A 467 19.28 -4.49 20.62
CA MET A 467 18.84 -5.79 20.10
C MET A 467 19.04 -6.91 21.13
N SER A 468 20.08 -6.86 21.93
CA SER A 468 20.35 -7.86 22.98
C SER A 468 19.39 -7.72 24.16
N GLU A 469 19.06 -6.51 24.62
CA GLU A 469 18.08 -6.28 25.69
C GLU A 469 16.66 -6.67 25.24
N HIS A 470 16.25 -6.35 24.01
CA HIS A 470 14.95 -6.77 23.49
C HIS A 470 14.86 -8.30 23.31
N HIS A 471 15.97 -8.96 22.98
CA HIS A 471 16.03 -10.43 22.92
C HIS A 471 15.96 -11.06 24.31
N LEU A 472 16.63 -10.49 25.30
CA LEU A 472 16.62 -10.98 26.69
C LEU A 472 15.23 -10.85 27.30
N HIS A 473 14.54 -9.71 27.10
CA HIS A 473 13.15 -9.52 27.55
C HIS A 473 12.15 -10.41 26.82
N ALA A 474 12.37 -10.72 25.55
CA ALA A 474 11.51 -11.63 24.81
C ALA A 474 11.71 -13.10 25.24
N GLU A 475 12.92 -13.54 25.56
CA GLU A 475 13.21 -14.86 26.11
C GLU A 475 12.67 -15.01 27.56
N LEU A 476 12.80 -13.99 28.38
CA LEU A 476 12.27 -13.99 29.77
C LEU A 476 10.74 -14.01 29.81
N ALA A 477 10.06 -13.41 28.83
CA ALA A 477 8.61 -13.44 28.72
C ALA A 477 8.04 -14.80 28.28
N ILE A 478 8.87 -15.69 27.71
CA ILE A 478 8.45 -17.02 27.20
C ILE A 478 8.59 -18.12 28.28
N VAL A 479 9.27 -17.86 29.39
CA VAL A 479 9.45 -18.85 30.47
C VAL A 479 8.47 -18.59 31.61
N PRO A 480 7.35 -19.32 31.73
CA PRO A 480 6.49 -19.23 32.91
C PRO A 480 7.24 -19.85 34.11
N GLY A 481 7.72 -19.01 35.00
CA GLY A 481 8.19 -19.46 36.33
C GLY A 481 9.71 -19.71 36.47
N GLY A 482 10.57 -19.15 35.62
CA GLY A 482 12.02 -19.23 35.78
C GLY A 482 12.53 -18.26 36.85
N THR A 483 12.90 -18.75 38.01
CA THR A 483 13.75 -18.04 38.98
C THR A 483 15.15 -17.88 38.37
N LEU A 484 15.67 -16.65 38.37
CA LEU A 484 17.06 -16.37 38.05
C LEU A 484 17.97 -17.20 39.02
N VAL A 485 18.74 -18.13 38.51
CA VAL A 485 19.87 -18.68 39.21
C VAL A 485 21.03 -17.77 38.86
N GLU A 486 21.44 -16.97 39.85
CA GLU A 486 22.74 -16.32 39.84
C GLU A 486 23.83 -17.40 40.01
N ASP A 487 24.71 -17.53 39.06
CA ASP A 487 26.06 -18.09 39.23
C ASP A 487 27.10 -17.11 38.67
#